data_2e3b461a1eac5649ac0920621397a22a
#
_entry.id   2e3b461a1eac5649ac0920621397a22a
#
_cell.length_a   1.000
_cell.length_b   1.000
_cell.length_c   1.000
_cell.angle_alpha   90.00
_cell.angle_beta   90.00
_cell.angle_gamma   90.00
#
_symmetry.space_group_name_H-M   'P 1'
#
loop_
_entity.id
_entity.type
_entity.pdbx_description
1 polymer ?
#
loop_
_entity_poly.entity_id
_entity_poly.type
_entity_poly.pdbx_seq_one_letter_code
_entity_poly.pdbx_strand_id
1 'polypeptide(L)' 'MNGIKQAVALCNGQSSLARACGVSQTAVLKWICGGKMDVKYIPAIIKATNGAVKPEDLRPDVDWAVIRNS' A
#
# COMPACT_ATOMS: atom_id res chain seq x y z
N MET A 1 -2.91 10.33 -8.49
CA MET A 1 -1.62 9.67 -8.23
C MET A 1 -1.87 8.30 -7.64
N ASN A 2 -1.14 7.29 -8.11
CA ASN A 2 -1.30 5.94 -7.59
C ASN A 2 -0.35 5.72 -6.42
N GLY A 3 -0.91 5.58 -5.21
CA GLY A 3 -0.12 5.41 -4.00
C GLY A 3 0.74 4.16 -4.00
N ILE A 4 0.28 3.09 -4.66
CA ILE A 4 1.06 1.84 -4.71
C ILE A 4 2.32 2.01 -5.56
N LYS A 5 2.25 2.77 -6.66
CA LYS A 5 3.43 3.05 -7.48
C LYS A 5 4.45 3.87 -6.69
N GLN A 6 3.98 4.84 -5.92
CA GLN A 6 4.83 5.64 -5.05
C GLN A 6 5.50 4.75 -3.99
N ALA A 7 4.74 3.83 -3.39
CA ALA A 7 5.29 2.92 -2.40
C ALA A 7 6.37 2.02 -2.99
N VAL A 8 6.15 1.52 -4.21
CA VAL A 8 7.15 0.70 -4.92
C VAL A 8 8.44 1.49 -5.14
N ALA A 9 8.32 2.74 -5.57
CA ALA A 9 9.48 3.59 -5.80
C ALA A 9 10.25 3.86 -4.50
N LEU A 10 9.53 4.14 -3.42
CA LEU A 10 10.15 4.42 -2.12
C LEU A 10 10.81 3.19 -1.49
N CYS A 11 10.29 2.01 -1.80
CA CYS A 11 10.85 0.75 -1.29
C CYS A 11 11.94 0.16 -2.19
N ASN A 12 12.32 0.88 -3.25
CA ASN A 12 13.35 0.45 -4.21
C ASN A 12 12.94 -0.80 -5.02
N GLY A 13 11.64 -0.95 -5.28
CA GLY A 13 11.17 -1.99 -6.17
C GLY A 13 10.04 -2.84 -5.59
N GLN A 14 9.42 -3.61 -6.48
CA GLN A 14 8.28 -4.45 -6.15
C GLN A 14 8.63 -5.57 -5.17
N SER A 15 9.80 -6.17 -5.34
CA SER A 15 10.26 -7.26 -4.47
C SER A 15 10.42 -6.80 -3.03
N SER A 16 10.99 -5.61 -2.83
CA SER A 16 11.17 -5.05 -1.49
C SER A 16 9.83 -4.76 -0.83
N LEU A 17 8.88 -4.19 -1.58
CA LEU A 17 7.56 -3.91 -1.05
C LEU A 17 6.82 -5.22 -0.72
N ALA A 18 6.91 -6.22 -1.60
CA ALA A 18 6.28 -7.52 -1.37
C ALA A 18 6.81 -8.16 -0.09
N ARG A 19 8.12 -8.07 0.12
CA ARG A 19 8.74 -8.60 1.33
C ARG A 19 8.26 -7.88 2.58
N ALA A 20 8.12 -6.57 2.51
CA ALA A 20 7.63 -5.77 3.63
C ALA A 20 6.18 -6.12 3.99
N CYS A 21 5.37 -6.47 3.00
CA CYS A 21 3.98 -6.84 3.20
C CYS A 21 3.77 -8.34 3.47
N GLY A 22 4.81 -9.14 3.31
CA GLY A 22 4.70 -10.59 3.47
C GLY A 22 3.91 -11.27 2.36
N VAL A 23 3.95 -10.72 1.15
CA VAL A 23 3.22 -11.25 -0.01
C VAL A 23 4.17 -11.51 -1.16
N SER A 24 3.66 -12.17 -2.21
CA SER A 24 4.44 -12.40 -3.42
C SER A 24 4.56 -11.12 -4.26
N GLN A 25 5.57 -11.07 -5.12
CA GLN A 25 5.72 -9.97 -6.07
C GLN A 25 4.52 -9.88 -7.00
N THR A 26 3.90 -11.01 -7.33
CA THR A 26 2.70 -11.07 -8.16
C THR A 26 1.55 -10.30 -7.53
N ALA A 27 1.40 -10.38 -6.21
CA ALA A 27 0.35 -9.62 -5.51
C ALA A 27 0.58 -8.12 -5.65
N VAL A 28 1.82 -7.65 -5.48
CA VAL A 28 2.16 -6.24 -5.67
C VAL A 28 1.87 -5.80 -7.10
N LEU A 29 2.20 -6.64 -8.06
CA LEU A 29 1.93 -6.35 -9.47
C LEU A 29 0.45 -6.18 -9.73
N LYS A 30 -0.40 -7.01 -9.14
CA LYS A 30 -1.85 -6.88 -9.25
C LYS A 30 -2.33 -5.55 -8.68
N TRP A 31 -1.77 -5.10 -7.58
CA TRP A 31 -2.13 -3.82 -6.99
C TRP A 31 -1.76 -2.66 -7.91
N ILE A 32 -0.59 -2.74 -8.57
CA ILE A 32 -0.15 -1.72 -9.52
C ILE A 32 -1.10 -1.66 -10.71
N CYS A 33 -1.61 -2.80 -11.15
CA CYS A 33 -2.51 -2.89 -12.30
C CYS A 33 -3.96 -2.51 -11.98
N GLY A 34 -4.24 -2.08 -10.76
CA GLY A 34 -5.57 -1.63 -10.37
C GLY A 34 -6.36 -2.60 -9.52
N GLY A 35 -5.77 -3.73 -9.13
CA GLY A 35 -6.40 -4.65 -8.19
C GLY A 35 -6.49 -4.04 -6.81
N LYS A 36 -7.56 -4.35 -6.08
CA LYS A 36 -7.71 -3.86 -4.71
C LYS A 36 -6.88 -4.68 -3.75
N MET A 37 -6.10 -4.01 -2.90
CA MET A 37 -5.39 -4.69 -1.82
C MET A 37 -6.28 -4.80 -0.60
N ASP A 38 -6.03 -5.82 0.21
CA ASP A 38 -6.69 -5.94 1.51
C ASP A 38 -6.17 -4.87 2.45
N VAL A 39 -7.07 -4.28 3.23
CA VAL A 39 -6.70 -3.21 4.17
C VAL A 39 -5.68 -3.66 5.21
N LYS A 40 -5.55 -4.95 5.44
CA LYS A 40 -4.58 -5.48 6.41
C LYS A 40 -3.13 -5.22 6.02
N TYR A 41 -2.86 -4.97 4.72
CA TYR A 41 -1.49 -4.67 4.25
C TYR A 41 -1.14 -3.20 4.34
N ILE A 42 -2.13 -2.34 4.56
CA ILE A 42 -1.91 -0.89 4.56
C ILE A 42 -0.95 -0.44 5.66
N PRO A 43 -1.08 -0.90 6.92
CA PRO A 43 -0.12 -0.52 7.95
C PRO A 43 1.33 -0.88 7.60
N ALA A 44 1.53 -2.04 6.97
CA ALA A 44 2.86 -2.47 6.56
C ALA A 44 3.46 -1.54 5.51
N ILE A 45 2.64 -1.10 4.55
CA ILE A 45 3.09 -0.18 3.50
C ILE A 45 3.43 1.18 4.08
N ILE A 46 2.59 1.69 4.98
CA ILE A 46 2.84 2.96 5.64
C ILE A 46 4.16 2.91 6.40
N LYS A 47 4.38 1.83 7.14
CA LYS A 47 5.62 1.63 7.89
C LYS A 47 6.83 1.53 6.96
N ALA A 48 6.70 0.79 5.87
CA ALA A 48 7.79 0.59 4.90
C ALA A 48 8.18 1.89 4.20
N THR A 49 7.24 2.82 4.05
CA THR A 49 7.47 4.11 3.39
C THR A 49 7.66 5.25 4.36
N ASN A 50 7.77 4.97 5.66
CA ASN A 50 7.93 5.98 6.71
C ASN A 50 6.80 7.02 6.71
N GLY A 51 5.58 6.61 6.38
CA GLY A 51 4.44 7.50 6.36
C GLY A 51 4.34 8.39 5.13
N ALA A 52 5.22 8.21 4.14
CA ALA A 52 5.19 9.00 2.91
C ALA A 52 3.93 8.69 2.07
N VAL A 53 3.43 7.47 2.16
CA VAL A 53 2.20 7.04 1.50
C VAL A 53 1.11 6.93 2.55
N LYS A 54 -0.03 7.56 2.31
CA LYS A 54 -1.15 7.58 3.26
C LYS A 54 -2.15 6.48 2.93
N PRO A 55 -2.96 6.01 3.92
CA PRO A 55 -4.00 5.02 3.65
C PRO A 55 -4.95 5.45 2.54
N GLU A 56 -5.30 6.72 2.49
CA GLU A 56 -6.20 7.28 1.48
C GLU A 56 -5.63 7.15 0.06
N ASP A 57 -4.31 7.18 -0.06
CA ASP A 57 -3.63 7.04 -1.35
C ASP A 57 -3.70 5.60 -1.87
N LEU A 58 -3.82 4.63 -0.96
CA LEU A 58 -3.84 3.20 -1.29
C LEU A 58 -5.27 2.68 -1.48
N ARG A 59 -6.17 3.08 -0.60
CA ARG A 59 -7.58 2.66 -0.64
C ARG A 59 -8.49 3.87 -0.44
N PRO A 60 -8.67 4.72 -1.47
CA PRO A 60 -9.53 5.90 -1.35
C PRO A 60 -11.02 5.56 -1.20
N ASP A 61 -11.40 4.32 -1.51
CA ASP A 61 -12.77 3.86 -1.37
C ASP A 61 -13.17 3.58 0.09
N VAL A 62 -12.21 3.56 1.00
CA VAL A 62 -12.46 3.34 2.43
C VAL A 62 -12.56 4.68 3.14
N ASP A 63 -13.54 4.81 4.04
CA ASP A 63 -13.69 6.03 4.84
C ASP A 63 -12.73 5.98 6.02
N TRP A 64 -11.51 6.40 5.77
CA TRP A 64 -10.45 6.37 6.79
C TRP A 64 -10.72 7.32 7.95
N ALA A 65 -11.46 8.40 7.71
CA ALA A 65 -11.79 9.34 8.76
C ALA A 65 -12.69 8.70 9.83
N VAL A 66 -13.67 7.91 9.41
CA VAL A 66 -14.55 7.18 10.33
C VAL A 66 -13.74 6.12 11.10
N ILE A 67 -12.88 5.38 10.40
CA ILE A 67 -12.06 4.34 11.05
C ILE A 67 -11.12 4.98 12.07
N ARG A 68 -10.53 6.12 11.71
CA ARG A 68 -9.55 6.81 12.56
C ARG A 68 -10.17 7.34 13.84
N ASN A 69 -11.45 7.72 13.79
CA ASN A 69 -12.17 8.29 14.91
C ASN A 69 -12.95 7.28 15.75
N SER A 70 -12.91 6.02 15.38
CA SER A 70 -13.63 4.96 16.09
C SER A 70 -12.80 4.25 17.15
#